data_49fc698a1127c641cadc165f9c79ec0b
#
_entry.id   49fc698a1127c641cadc165f9c79ec0b
#
_cell.length_a   1.000
_cell.length_b   1.000
_cell.length_c   1.000
_cell.angle_alpha   90.00
_cell.angle_beta   90.00
_cell.angle_gamma   90.00
#
_symmetry.space_group_name_H-M   'P 1'
#
loop_
_entity.id
_entity.type
_entity.pdbx_description
1 polymer ?
#
loop_
_entity_poly.entity_id
_entity_poly.type
_entity_poly.pdbx_seq_one_letter_code
_entity_poly.pdbx_strand_id
1 'polypeptide(L)'
;MSERKPRLTLLCGLSASGKSQYINTVSQDSGNEVITISTDGIRENICGRVEDQSKNKEVFQTFHSLIVKYLKNGIDVVAEATNITMKSRRSILNVIKGIDCEKVCVVIVKPIGECKKDNIDREHPVPGHVIDKQARKFQIPFLEEGWDEIKFVDHIHNKDKYNYRLENTWIPEIYNDFDQKNPYHMESLGKHMTDAYDFSKKIHNDYSVSVATKYHDMGKLYTQTFDEDGVAHYYG
;
A
#
# COMPACT_ATOMS: atom_id res chain seq x y z
N MET A 1 28.33 16.30 -13.07
CA MET A 1 27.47 15.96 -11.93
C MET A 1 26.25 15.28 -12.53
N SER A 2 25.97 14.01 -12.21
CA SER A 2 24.75 13.33 -12.68
C SER A 2 23.54 14.06 -12.10
N GLU A 3 22.70 14.61 -12.96
CA GLU A 3 21.42 15.19 -12.51
C GLU A 3 20.61 14.10 -11.80
N ARG A 4 20.17 14.38 -10.60
CA ARG A 4 19.34 13.45 -9.82
C ARG A 4 18.02 13.24 -10.56
N LYS A 5 17.59 11.99 -10.72
CA LYS A 5 16.28 11.66 -11.28
C LYS A 5 15.18 12.07 -10.30
N PRO A 6 14.06 12.61 -10.77
CA PRO A 6 12.88 12.81 -9.94
C PRO A 6 12.32 11.47 -9.47
N ARG A 7 11.62 11.48 -8.34
CA ARG A 7 11.02 10.28 -7.75
C ARG A 7 9.50 10.34 -7.80
N LEU A 8 8.89 9.27 -8.28
CA LEU A 8 7.49 8.98 -8.02
C LEU A 8 7.37 8.08 -6.80
N THR A 9 6.69 8.55 -5.76
CA THR A 9 6.27 7.74 -4.61
C THR A 9 4.77 7.50 -4.73
N LEU A 10 4.36 6.28 -5.09
CA LEU A 10 2.95 5.89 -5.16
C LEU A 10 2.52 5.28 -3.85
N LEU A 11 1.51 5.86 -3.20
CA LEU A 11 0.93 5.28 -2.00
C LEU A 11 -0.12 4.22 -2.35
N CYS A 12 -0.04 3.07 -1.70
CA CYS A 12 -0.95 1.95 -1.83
C CYS A 12 -1.48 1.55 -0.45
N GLY A 13 -2.80 1.52 -0.26
CA GLY A 13 -3.39 1.16 1.04
C GLY A 13 -4.87 1.49 1.11
N LEU A 14 -5.56 0.87 2.06
CA LEU A 14 -6.99 1.06 2.31
C LEU A 14 -7.32 2.50 2.71
N SER A 15 -8.58 2.89 2.63
CA SER A 15 -9.05 4.12 3.29
C SER A 15 -8.76 4.03 4.78
N ALA A 16 -8.34 5.15 5.37
CA ALA A 16 -7.91 5.26 6.77
C ALA A 16 -6.70 4.38 7.19
N SER A 17 -5.90 3.89 6.23
CA SER A 17 -4.67 3.14 6.55
C SER A 17 -3.52 4.02 7.05
N GLY A 18 -3.59 5.35 6.97
CA GLY A 18 -2.53 6.26 7.40
C GLY A 18 -1.68 6.84 6.27
N LYS A 19 -2.14 6.76 5.00
CA LYS A 19 -1.43 7.34 3.85
C LYS A 19 -1.08 8.81 4.04
N SER A 20 -2.03 9.62 4.48
CA SER A 20 -1.82 11.07 4.70
C SER A 20 -0.83 11.35 5.85
N GLN A 21 -0.78 10.47 6.87
CA GLN A 21 0.23 10.57 7.93
C GLN A 21 1.64 10.30 7.37
N TYR A 22 1.77 9.30 6.50
CA TYR A 22 3.04 9.00 5.84
C TYR A 22 3.54 10.17 4.98
N ILE A 23 2.65 10.88 4.29
CA ILE A 23 3.00 12.06 3.49
C ILE A 23 3.67 13.13 4.36
N ASN A 24 3.16 13.37 5.56
CA ASN A 24 3.71 14.35 6.48
C ASN A 24 5.15 13.99 6.90
N THR A 25 5.47 12.71 7.05
CA THR A 25 6.85 12.29 7.37
C THR A 25 7.79 12.47 6.18
N VAL A 26 7.38 12.08 4.98
CA VAL A 26 8.20 12.22 3.76
C VAL A 26 8.48 13.68 3.42
N SER A 27 7.50 14.57 3.63
CA SER A 27 7.65 16.00 3.34
C SER A 27 8.64 16.71 4.29
N GLN A 28 8.86 16.18 5.48
CA GLN A 28 9.81 16.72 6.45
C GLN A 28 11.26 16.28 6.20
N ASP A 29 11.43 15.06 5.66
CA ASP A 29 12.76 14.45 5.48
C ASP A 29 13.39 14.77 4.11
N SER A 30 12.62 15.24 3.15
CA SER A 30 13.15 15.54 1.81
C SER A 30 13.75 16.93 1.76
N GLY A 31 15.07 17.03 1.62
CA GLY A 31 15.76 18.28 1.30
C GLY A 31 15.46 18.84 -0.09
N ASN A 32 14.44 18.33 -0.79
CA ASN A 32 14.04 18.69 -2.15
C ASN A 32 12.56 19.05 -2.20
N GLU A 33 12.19 19.79 -3.26
CA GLU A 33 10.79 20.07 -3.53
C GLU A 33 10.02 18.77 -3.84
N VAL A 34 8.99 18.49 -3.04
CA VAL A 34 8.10 17.32 -3.18
C VAL A 34 6.67 17.81 -3.31
N ILE A 35 6.00 17.42 -4.36
CA ILE A 35 4.58 17.75 -4.58
C ILE A 35 3.71 16.54 -4.28
N THR A 36 2.76 16.72 -3.36
CA THR A 36 1.70 15.73 -3.12
C THR A 36 0.53 15.97 -4.05
N ILE A 37 0.11 14.93 -4.77
CA ILE A 37 -1.05 14.93 -5.65
C ILE A 37 -2.06 13.92 -5.09
N SER A 38 -3.21 14.40 -4.62
CA SER A 38 -4.28 13.58 -4.03
C SER A 38 -5.50 13.53 -4.95
N THR A 39 -6.05 12.32 -5.18
CA THR A 39 -7.31 12.18 -5.90
C THR A 39 -8.49 12.82 -5.17
N ASP A 40 -8.45 12.86 -3.85
CA ASP A 40 -9.49 13.46 -3.03
C ASP A 40 -9.45 14.99 -3.15
N GLY A 41 -8.28 15.62 -3.06
CA GLY A 41 -8.13 17.06 -3.30
C GLY A 41 -8.51 17.48 -4.73
N ILE A 42 -8.14 16.69 -5.75
CA ILE A 42 -8.57 16.95 -7.13
C ILE A 42 -10.09 16.84 -7.26
N ARG A 43 -10.71 15.85 -6.62
CA ARG A 43 -12.16 15.65 -6.64
C ARG A 43 -12.89 16.81 -5.97
N GLU A 44 -12.40 17.26 -4.84
CA GLU A 44 -12.93 18.44 -4.15
C GLU A 44 -12.91 19.67 -5.07
N ASN A 45 -11.79 19.93 -5.75
CA ASN A 45 -11.66 21.03 -6.70
C ASN A 45 -12.60 20.93 -7.91
N ILE A 46 -12.81 19.71 -8.45
CA ILE A 46 -13.62 19.50 -9.67
C ILE A 46 -15.13 19.40 -9.36
N CYS A 47 -15.47 18.75 -8.23
CA CYS A 47 -16.85 18.41 -7.88
C CYS A 47 -17.39 19.23 -6.71
N GLY A 48 -16.54 19.97 -5.99
CA GLY A 48 -16.90 20.71 -4.76
C GLY A 48 -17.05 19.82 -3.51
N ARG A 49 -16.95 18.49 -3.65
CA ARG A 49 -17.07 17.52 -2.53
C ARG A 49 -16.24 16.28 -2.80
N VAL A 50 -15.57 15.76 -1.78
CA VAL A 50 -14.70 14.56 -1.86
C VAL A 50 -15.51 13.29 -2.18
N GLU A 51 -16.76 13.22 -1.72
CA GLU A 51 -17.62 12.04 -1.90
C GLU A 51 -18.22 11.92 -3.30
N ASP A 52 -18.20 12.99 -4.09
CA ASP A 52 -18.82 13.00 -5.42
C ASP A 52 -18.00 12.20 -6.43
N GLN A 53 -18.53 11.05 -6.83
CA GLN A 53 -17.92 10.13 -7.78
C GLN A 53 -18.34 10.38 -9.25
N SER A 54 -19.19 11.37 -9.50
CA SER A 54 -19.79 11.61 -10.85
C SER A 54 -18.75 11.89 -11.92
N LYS A 55 -17.64 12.55 -11.57
CA LYS A 55 -16.56 12.94 -12.49
C LYS A 55 -15.26 12.13 -12.30
N ASN A 56 -15.34 10.89 -11.82
CA ASN A 56 -14.16 10.08 -11.56
C ASN A 56 -13.17 10.01 -12.73
N LYS A 57 -13.67 9.93 -13.97
CA LYS A 57 -12.81 9.91 -15.17
C LYS A 57 -11.95 11.17 -15.27
N GLU A 58 -12.55 12.34 -15.09
CA GLU A 58 -11.87 13.64 -15.12
C GLU A 58 -10.85 13.77 -13.98
N VAL A 59 -11.23 13.35 -12.77
CA VAL A 59 -10.34 13.33 -11.60
C VAL A 59 -9.08 12.50 -11.87
N PHE A 60 -9.22 11.27 -12.40
CA PHE A 60 -8.06 10.44 -12.70
C PHE A 60 -7.24 10.93 -13.91
N GLN A 61 -7.87 11.54 -14.91
CA GLN A 61 -7.14 12.18 -16.00
C GLN A 61 -6.29 13.34 -15.50
N THR A 62 -6.85 14.20 -14.64
CA THR A 62 -6.13 15.30 -13.99
C THR A 62 -5.00 14.77 -13.11
N PHE A 63 -5.26 13.74 -12.29
CA PHE A 63 -4.27 13.09 -11.45
C PHE A 63 -3.05 12.60 -12.27
N HIS A 64 -3.29 11.87 -13.34
CA HIS A 64 -2.24 11.38 -14.23
C HIS A 64 -1.48 12.53 -14.91
N SER A 65 -2.19 13.54 -15.39
CA SER A 65 -1.57 14.70 -16.06
C SER A 65 -0.65 15.50 -15.14
N LEU A 66 -1.04 15.67 -13.86
CA LEU A 66 -0.23 16.37 -12.86
C LEU A 66 1.03 15.56 -12.53
N ILE A 67 0.92 14.24 -12.33
CA ILE A 67 2.07 13.37 -12.10
C ILE A 67 3.09 13.51 -13.25
N VAL A 68 2.64 13.38 -14.50
CA VAL A 68 3.49 13.54 -15.68
C VAL A 68 4.15 14.91 -15.72
N LYS A 69 3.37 15.98 -15.47
CA LYS A 69 3.84 17.36 -15.50
C LYS A 69 5.00 17.59 -14.53
N TYR A 70 4.83 17.20 -13.26
CA TYR A 70 5.83 17.48 -12.24
C TYR A 70 7.08 16.59 -12.41
N LEU A 71 6.93 15.31 -12.73
CA LEU A 71 8.08 14.43 -13.00
C LEU A 71 8.90 14.92 -14.21
N LYS A 72 8.27 15.41 -15.30
CA LYS A 72 8.98 15.99 -16.43
C LYS A 72 9.76 17.26 -16.09
N ASN A 73 9.34 17.98 -15.07
CA ASN A 73 10.02 19.17 -14.55
C ASN A 73 11.09 18.83 -13.50
N GLY A 74 11.42 17.56 -13.30
CA GLY A 74 12.44 17.14 -12.31
C GLY A 74 11.97 17.21 -10.84
N ILE A 75 10.67 17.38 -10.58
CA ILE A 75 10.08 17.51 -9.26
C ILE A 75 9.62 16.15 -8.74
N ASP A 76 9.92 15.85 -7.48
CA ASP A 76 9.47 14.64 -6.82
C ASP A 76 7.96 14.68 -6.59
N VAL A 77 7.29 13.54 -6.78
CA VAL A 77 5.84 13.41 -6.67
C VAL A 77 5.46 12.34 -5.67
N VAL A 78 4.61 12.68 -4.72
CA VAL A 78 3.85 11.71 -3.91
C VAL A 78 2.44 11.63 -4.47
N ALA A 79 2.08 10.48 -5.00
CA ALA A 79 0.78 10.21 -5.62
C ALA A 79 -0.15 9.49 -4.62
N GLU A 80 -1.15 10.21 -4.10
CA GLU A 80 -2.07 9.72 -3.07
C GLU A 80 -3.41 9.30 -3.69
N ALA A 81 -3.66 7.99 -3.66
CA ALA A 81 -4.95 7.35 -3.85
C ALA A 81 -4.91 5.98 -3.16
N THR A 82 -5.97 5.19 -3.22
CA THR A 82 -5.94 3.85 -2.63
C THR A 82 -4.97 2.91 -3.36
N ASN A 83 -4.91 2.97 -4.68
CA ASN A 83 -4.00 2.22 -5.57
C ASN A 83 -3.89 0.71 -5.28
N ILE A 84 -4.94 0.14 -4.72
CA ILE A 84 -4.97 -1.23 -4.17
C ILE A 84 -5.00 -2.32 -5.24
N THR A 85 -5.21 -1.99 -6.51
CA THR A 85 -5.25 -2.97 -7.59
C THR A 85 -4.07 -2.79 -8.54
N MET A 86 -3.58 -3.90 -9.10
CA MET A 86 -2.56 -3.87 -10.15
C MET A 86 -2.98 -2.99 -11.33
N LYS A 87 -4.27 -3.01 -11.69
CA LYS A 87 -4.83 -2.18 -12.77
C LYS A 87 -4.63 -0.69 -12.50
N SER A 88 -4.93 -0.22 -11.28
CA SER A 88 -4.75 1.20 -10.91
C SER A 88 -3.28 1.59 -10.93
N ARG A 89 -2.40 0.77 -10.39
CA ARG A 89 -0.96 1.02 -10.36
C ARG A 89 -0.35 1.03 -11.77
N ARG A 90 -0.70 0.05 -12.61
CA ARG A 90 -0.24 0.00 -14.01
C ARG A 90 -0.73 1.19 -14.83
N SER A 91 -1.90 1.74 -14.54
CA SER A 91 -2.37 2.94 -15.27
C SER A 91 -1.44 4.13 -15.04
N ILE A 92 -0.90 4.27 -13.83
CA ILE A 92 0.06 5.33 -13.50
C ILE A 92 1.43 5.04 -14.15
N LEU A 93 1.93 3.81 -14.03
CA LEU A 93 3.20 3.41 -14.67
C LEU A 93 3.16 3.61 -16.19
N ASN A 94 2.00 3.36 -16.83
CA ASN A 94 1.83 3.56 -18.28
C ASN A 94 1.91 5.03 -18.69
N VAL A 95 1.33 5.95 -17.92
CA VAL A 95 1.35 7.38 -18.29
C VAL A 95 2.72 8.03 -18.08
N ILE A 96 3.55 7.48 -17.19
CA ILE A 96 4.93 7.92 -16.97
C ILE A 96 5.95 7.15 -17.81
N LYS A 97 5.51 6.22 -18.65
CA LYS A 97 6.40 5.45 -19.53
C LYS A 97 7.24 6.40 -20.38
N GLY A 98 8.56 6.25 -20.33
CA GLY A 98 9.52 7.09 -21.03
C GLY A 98 9.96 8.35 -20.27
N ILE A 99 9.47 8.58 -19.07
CA ILE A 99 10.03 9.58 -18.14
C ILE A 99 11.12 8.88 -17.31
N ASP A 100 12.33 9.43 -17.32
CA ASP A 100 13.44 8.92 -16.53
C ASP A 100 13.27 9.36 -15.07
N CYS A 101 12.59 8.54 -14.27
CA CYS A 101 12.30 8.77 -12.86
C CYS A 101 12.43 7.48 -12.05
N GLU A 102 12.74 7.63 -10.77
CA GLU A 102 12.69 6.53 -9.80
C GLU A 102 11.22 6.26 -9.41
N LYS A 103 10.78 5.00 -9.42
CA LYS A 103 9.40 4.56 -9.17
C LYS A 103 9.34 3.73 -7.89
N VAL A 104 8.80 4.32 -6.83
CA VAL A 104 8.66 3.67 -5.52
C VAL A 104 7.18 3.45 -5.21
N CYS A 105 6.79 2.21 -4.92
CA CYS A 105 5.47 1.89 -4.40
C CYS A 105 5.54 1.70 -2.90
N VAL A 106 4.80 2.51 -2.15
CA VAL A 106 4.74 2.42 -0.68
C VAL A 106 3.41 1.83 -0.27
N VAL A 107 3.45 0.64 0.28
CA VAL A 107 2.28 -0.07 0.81
C VAL A 107 2.11 0.29 2.29
N ILE A 108 1.03 0.98 2.60
CA ILE A 108 0.69 1.28 3.99
C ILE A 108 -0.09 0.11 4.56
N VAL A 109 0.54 -0.60 5.47
CA VAL A 109 0.02 -1.84 6.07
C VAL A 109 -0.76 -1.49 7.34
N LYS A 110 -2.05 -1.84 7.38
CA LYS A 110 -2.90 -1.66 8.54
C LYS A 110 -4.07 -2.66 8.51
N PRO A 111 -4.37 -3.34 9.64
CA PRO A 111 -5.50 -4.26 9.71
C PRO A 111 -6.82 -3.56 9.35
N ILE A 112 -7.71 -4.28 8.66
CA ILE A 112 -9.01 -3.74 8.24
C ILE A 112 -9.84 -3.23 9.42
N GLY A 113 -9.78 -3.91 10.57
CA GLY A 113 -10.47 -3.48 11.80
C GLY A 113 -10.00 -2.11 12.27
N GLU A 114 -8.68 -1.88 12.29
CA GLU A 114 -8.09 -0.59 12.66
C GLU A 114 -8.39 0.50 11.62
N CYS A 115 -8.38 0.15 10.32
CA CYS A 115 -8.81 1.08 9.28
C CYS A 115 -10.26 1.54 9.50
N LYS A 116 -11.17 0.61 9.83
CA LYS A 116 -12.57 0.94 10.12
C LYS A 116 -12.72 1.80 11.37
N LYS A 117 -11.98 1.51 12.42
CA LYS A 117 -11.97 2.28 13.67
C LYS A 117 -11.52 3.72 13.41
N ASP A 118 -10.36 3.90 12.80
CA ASP A 118 -9.82 5.23 12.52
C ASP A 118 -10.63 6.02 11.47
N ASN A 119 -11.39 5.29 10.65
CA ASN A 119 -12.27 5.93 9.67
C ASN A 119 -13.45 6.68 10.31
N ILE A 120 -13.84 6.31 11.53
CA ILE A 120 -14.97 6.96 12.25
C ILE A 120 -14.63 8.43 12.55
N ASP A 121 -13.38 8.70 12.93
CA ASP A 121 -12.93 10.00 13.39
C ASP A 121 -12.42 10.91 12.24
N ARG A 122 -12.58 10.47 10.97
CA ARG A 122 -12.19 11.27 9.82
C ARG A 122 -13.20 12.38 9.53
N GLU A 123 -12.72 13.50 9.02
CA GLU A 123 -13.56 14.59 8.50
C GLU A 123 -14.49 14.09 7.38
N HIS A 124 -13.97 13.22 6.50
CA HIS A 124 -14.73 12.58 5.40
C HIS A 124 -14.65 11.05 5.54
N PRO A 125 -15.48 10.44 6.41
CA PRO A 125 -15.50 9.00 6.58
C PRO A 125 -16.13 8.32 5.37
N VAL A 126 -15.54 7.21 4.91
CA VAL A 126 -16.16 6.36 3.90
C VAL A 126 -17.06 5.31 4.58
N PRO A 127 -18.16 4.87 3.95
CA PRO A 127 -18.97 3.77 4.51
C PRO A 127 -18.12 2.51 4.76
N GLY A 128 -18.32 1.84 5.89
CA GLY A 128 -17.50 0.68 6.29
C GLY A 128 -17.43 -0.42 5.23
N HIS A 129 -18.54 -0.68 4.51
CA HIS A 129 -18.57 -1.65 3.41
C HIS A 129 -17.64 -1.28 2.23
N VAL A 130 -17.29 0.01 2.08
CA VAL A 130 -16.31 0.45 1.07
C VAL A 130 -14.93 -0.03 1.44
N ILE A 131 -14.54 0.03 2.73
CA ILE A 131 -13.27 -0.50 3.23
C ILE A 131 -13.22 -2.01 3.05
N ASP A 132 -14.31 -2.74 3.34
CA ASP A 132 -14.43 -4.18 3.08
C ASP A 132 -14.23 -4.51 1.60
N LYS A 133 -14.86 -3.74 0.72
CA LYS A 133 -14.71 -3.91 -0.73
C LYS A 133 -13.29 -3.60 -1.20
N GLN A 134 -12.64 -2.61 -0.62
CA GLN A 134 -11.23 -2.29 -0.90
C GLN A 134 -10.33 -3.45 -0.46
N ALA A 135 -10.50 -3.97 0.75
CA ALA A 135 -9.72 -5.08 1.28
C ALA A 135 -9.81 -6.33 0.40
N ARG A 136 -11.04 -6.73 -0.01
CA ARG A 136 -11.25 -7.88 -0.93
C ARG A 136 -10.61 -7.69 -2.30
N LYS A 137 -10.37 -6.46 -2.74
CA LYS A 137 -9.75 -6.14 -4.03
C LYS A 137 -8.26 -5.86 -3.92
N PHE A 138 -7.71 -5.89 -2.73
CA PHE A 138 -6.32 -5.57 -2.52
C PHE A 138 -5.42 -6.60 -3.21
N GLN A 139 -4.50 -6.10 -4.03
CA GLN A 139 -3.49 -6.88 -4.72
C GLN A 139 -2.12 -6.33 -4.33
N ILE A 140 -1.32 -7.15 -3.70
CA ILE A 140 0.05 -6.79 -3.30
C ILE A 140 0.84 -6.41 -4.55
N PRO A 141 1.56 -5.27 -4.56
CA PRO A 141 2.39 -4.89 -5.68
C PRO A 141 3.62 -5.81 -5.80
N PHE A 142 4.08 -6.01 -7.04
CA PHE A 142 5.28 -6.78 -7.36
C PHE A 142 6.24 -5.93 -8.19
N LEU A 143 7.55 -6.21 -8.10
CA LEU A 143 8.58 -5.49 -8.85
C LEU A 143 8.37 -5.61 -10.37
N GLU A 144 7.84 -6.75 -10.83
CA GLU A 144 7.52 -7.03 -12.24
C GLU A 144 6.38 -6.15 -12.79
N GLU A 145 5.67 -5.41 -11.94
CA GLU A 145 4.76 -4.36 -12.41
C GLU A 145 5.53 -3.19 -13.04
N GLY A 146 6.82 -3.02 -12.69
CA GLY A 146 7.71 -1.96 -13.18
C GLY A 146 8.16 -0.96 -12.11
N TRP A 147 8.09 -1.34 -10.84
CA TRP A 147 8.60 -0.57 -9.70
C TRP A 147 10.12 -0.78 -9.55
N ASP A 148 10.84 0.28 -9.20
CA ASP A 148 12.26 0.19 -8.85
C ASP A 148 12.41 -0.23 -7.38
N GLU A 149 11.41 0.11 -6.53
CA GLU A 149 11.37 -0.27 -5.11
C GLU A 149 9.93 -0.43 -4.63
N ILE A 150 9.70 -1.39 -3.73
CA ILE A 150 8.44 -1.53 -2.98
C ILE A 150 8.77 -1.47 -1.49
N LYS A 151 8.11 -0.56 -0.78
CA LYS A 151 8.24 -0.39 0.67
C LYS A 151 6.96 -0.79 1.37
N PHE A 152 7.07 -1.48 2.49
CA PHE A 152 5.96 -1.73 3.40
C PHE A 152 6.14 -0.86 4.64
N VAL A 153 5.10 -0.13 5.00
CA VAL A 153 5.11 0.81 6.12
C VAL A 153 3.97 0.47 7.07
N ASP A 154 4.31 0.26 8.33
CA ASP A 154 3.37 -0.04 9.40
C ASP A 154 3.31 1.14 10.39
N HIS A 155 2.16 1.77 10.52
CA HIS A 155 1.97 2.91 11.41
C HIS A 155 1.58 2.54 12.86
N ILE A 156 1.36 1.26 13.14
CA ILE A 156 0.83 0.84 14.45
C ILE A 156 1.94 0.67 15.47
N HIS A 157 3.06 0.09 15.07
CA HIS A 157 4.06 -0.40 16.02
C HIS A 157 5.27 0.49 16.20
N ASN A 158 5.56 1.43 15.29
CA ASN A 158 6.73 2.26 15.46
C ASN A 158 6.68 3.53 14.60
N LYS A 159 6.82 4.66 15.20
CA LYS A 159 6.76 5.95 14.50
C LYS A 159 8.05 6.30 13.74
N ASP A 160 9.16 5.56 13.94
CA ASP A 160 10.49 6.00 13.52
C ASP A 160 11.33 5.03 12.67
N LYS A 161 10.81 3.85 12.27
CA LYS A 161 11.64 2.81 11.60
C LYS A 161 10.92 2.07 10.49
N TYR A 162 10.62 2.72 9.35
CA TYR A 162 9.85 2.03 8.32
C TYR A 162 10.37 2.23 6.90
N ASN A 163 11.47 1.58 6.59
CA ASN A 163 11.91 1.36 5.22
C ASN A 163 12.29 -0.12 5.05
N TYR A 164 11.33 -0.92 4.60
CA TYR A 164 11.60 -2.32 4.37
C TYR A 164 11.55 -2.61 2.87
N ARG A 165 12.65 -3.12 2.35
CA ARG A 165 12.72 -3.64 0.99
C ARG A 165 12.27 -5.10 0.99
N LEU A 166 11.43 -5.51 0.05
CA LEU A 166 11.05 -6.91 -0.15
C LEU A 166 12.26 -7.83 -0.39
N GLU A 167 13.38 -7.26 -0.81
CA GLU A 167 14.62 -7.99 -1.11
C GLU A 167 15.25 -8.71 0.09
N ASN A 168 14.91 -8.32 1.32
CA ASN A 168 15.56 -8.87 2.51
C ASN A 168 14.57 -9.63 3.38
N THR A 169 14.01 -10.73 2.93
CA THR A 169 13.41 -11.80 3.75
C THR A 169 12.67 -11.35 5.05
N TRP A 170 12.31 -10.06 5.15
CA TRP A 170 11.70 -9.46 6.31
C TRP A 170 10.17 -9.49 6.22
N ILE A 171 9.53 -9.77 7.34
CA ILE A 171 8.07 -9.70 7.50
C ILE A 171 7.76 -8.51 8.40
N PRO A 172 6.86 -7.58 8.00
CA PRO A 172 6.46 -6.46 8.85
C PRO A 172 6.00 -6.89 10.25
N GLU A 173 6.38 -6.15 11.29
CA GLU A 173 6.07 -6.49 12.69
C GLU A 173 4.58 -6.70 12.95
N ILE A 174 3.74 -5.98 12.21
CA ILE A 174 2.28 -6.15 12.29
C ILE A 174 1.83 -7.59 12.04
N TYR A 175 2.54 -8.35 11.22
CA TYR A 175 2.23 -9.76 10.99
C TYR A 175 2.65 -10.63 12.17
N ASN A 176 3.70 -10.24 12.92
CA ASN A 176 4.14 -10.96 14.11
C ASN A 176 3.11 -10.89 15.23
N ASP A 177 2.38 -9.77 15.33
CA ASP A 177 1.34 -9.58 16.34
C ASP A 177 -0.06 -9.99 15.84
N PHE A 178 -0.19 -10.32 14.56
CA PHE A 178 -1.47 -10.67 13.97
C PHE A 178 -1.91 -12.07 14.40
N ASP A 179 -2.86 -12.09 15.33
CA ASP A 179 -3.53 -13.31 15.78
C ASP A 179 -4.49 -13.80 14.69
N GLN A 180 -4.26 -15.00 14.20
CA GLN A 180 -5.07 -15.61 13.15
C GLN A 180 -6.47 -16.01 13.65
N LYS A 181 -6.69 -16.08 14.98
CA LYS A 181 -8.00 -16.37 15.60
C LYS A 181 -8.71 -17.60 15.01
N ASN A 182 -7.94 -18.62 14.70
CA ASN A 182 -8.41 -19.83 14.05
C ASN A 182 -7.80 -21.04 14.78
N PRO A 183 -8.59 -22.07 15.16
CA PRO A 183 -8.09 -23.21 15.95
C PRO A 183 -7.02 -24.05 15.22
N TYR A 184 -6.90 -23.89 13.89
CA TYR A 184 -5.88 -24.59 13.09
C TYR A 184 -4.55 -23.82 13.00
N HIS A 185 -4.50 -22.58 13.51
CA HIS A 185 -3.32 -21.72 13.50
C HIS A 185 -3.02 -21.26 14.93
N MET A 186 -2.09 -21.95 15.58
CA MET A 186 -1.72 -21.67 16.97
C MET A 186 -0.71 -20.52 17.11
N GLU A 187 -0.15 -20.05 16.00
CA GLU A 187 0.89 -19.04 15.95
C GLU A 187 0.40 -17.77 15.26
N SER A 188 1.11 -16.66 15.53
CA SER A 188 0.87 -15.42 14.77
C SER A 188 1.15 -15.63 13.26
N LEU A 189 0.53 -14.78 12.43
CA LEU A 189 0.70 -14.88 10.99
C LEU A 189 2.17 -14.71 10.57
N GLY A 190 2.92 -13.78 11.19
CA GLY A 190 4.34 -13.57 10.88
C GLY A 190 5.21 -14.76 11.26
N LYS A 191 4.92 -15.40 12.40
CA LYS A 191 5.63 -16.62 12.84
C LYS A 191 5.38 -17.77 11.83
N HIS A 192 4.11 -18.01 11.47
CA HIS A 192 3.72 -19.00 10.46
C HIS A 192 4.47 -18.79 9.13
N MET A 193 4.47 -17.54 8.63
CA MET A 193 5.14 -17.19 7.38
C MET A 193 6.66 -17.37 7.45
N THR A 194 7.27 -17.05 8.60
CA THR A 194 8.71 -17.24 8.82
C THR A 194 9.07 -18.73 8.86
N ASP A 195 8.32 -19.53 9.59
CA ASP A 195 8.57 -20.97 9.72
C ASP A 195 8.38 -21.69 8.36
N ALA A 196 7.35 -21.29 7.59
CA ALA A 196 7.14 -21.81 6.24
C ALA A 196 8.34 -21.50 5.31
N TYR A 197 8.88 -20.27 5.39
CA TYR A 197 10.09 -19.87 4.66
C TYR A 197 11.29 -20.71 5.07
N ASP A 198 11.58 -20.83 6.36
CA ASP A 198 12.74 -21.57 6.86
C ASP A 198 12.63 -23.06 6.55
N PHE A 199 11.43 -23.63 6.55
CA PHE A 199 11.17 -24.99 6.10
C PHE A 199 11.42 -25.14 4.60
N SER A 200 10.91 -24.23 3.78
CA SER A 200 11.08 -24.29 2.32
C SER A 200 12.56 -24.26 1.92
N LYS A 201 13.39 -23.49 2.60
CA LYS A 201 14.85 -23.43 2.37
C LYS A 201 15.57 -24.76 2.64
N LYS A 202 15.01 -25.60 3.51
CA LYS A 202 15.59 -26.92 3.82
C LYS A 202 15.30 -27.95 2.73
N ILE A 203 14.20 -27.79 2.00
CA ILE A 203 13.72 -28.74 1.00
C ILE A 203 13.92 -28.30 -0.45
N HIS A 204 14.14 -27.00 -0.69
CA HIS A 204 14.32 -26.42 -2.01
C HIS A 204 15.55 -25.50 -2.07
N ASN A 205 16.27 -25.58 -3.17
CA ASN A 205 17.36 -24.64 -3.49
C ASN A 205 16.88 -23.44 -4.33
N ASP A 206 15.57 -23.39 -4.65
CA ASP A 206 14.99 -22.31 -5.44
C ASP A 206 14.60 -21.15 -4.52
N TYR A 207 15.29 -20.03 -4.69
CA TYR A 207 15.06 -18.80 -3.94
C TYR A 207 13.64 -18.25 -4.17
N SER A 208 13.14 -18.31 -5.41
CA SER A 208 11.82 -17.79 -5.77
C SER A 208 10.71 -18.55 -5.06
N VAL A 209 10.85 -19.89 -4.94
CA VAL A 209 9.91 -20.73 -4.20
C VAL A 209 9.92 -20.37 -2.71
N SER A 210 11.10 -20.18 -2.12
CA SER A 210 11.22 -19.80 -0.71
C SER A 210 10.61 -18.43 -0.44
N VAL A 211 10.82 -17.46 -1.32
CA VAL A 211 10.20 -16.13 -1.20
C VAL A 211 8.69 -16.20 -1.35
N ALA A 212 8.18 -16.95 -2.33
CA ALA A 212 6.75 -17.16 -2.51
C ALA A 212 6.12 -17.80 -1.26
N THR A 213 6.78 -18.82 -0.70
CA THR A 213 6.36 -19.47 0.54
C THR A 213 6.35 -18.50 1.72
N LYS A 214 7.33 -17.59 1.81
CA LYS A 214 7.38 -16.59 2.86
C LYS A 214 6.18 -15.65 2.85
N TYR A 215 5.74 -15.23 1.67
CA TYR A 215 4.72 -14.18 1.53
C TYR A 215 3.33 -14.71 1.14
N HIS A 216 3.13 -16.04 1.13
CA HIS A 216 1.90 -16.68 0.64
C HIS A 216 0.63 -16.20 1.35
N ASP A 217 0.74 -15.85 2.63
CA ASP A 217 -0.38 -15.51 3.50
C ASP A 217 -0.51 -14.02 3.83
N MET A 218 0.29 -13.15 3.19
CA MET A 218 0.21 -11.68 3.45
C MET A 218 -1.19 -11.12 3.28
N GLY A 219 -2.00 -11.70 2.41
CA GLY A 219 -3.38 -11.29 2.18
C GLY A 219 -4.31 -11.48 3.38
N LYS A 220 -3.99 -12.38 4.30
CA LYS A 220 -4.84 -12.68 5.49
C LYS A 220 -5.11 -11.45 6.36
N LEU A 221 -4.16 -10.52 6.44
CA LEU A 221 -4.34 -9.26 7.16
C LEU A 221 -5.55 -8.45 6.66
N TYR A 222 -5.89 -8.58 5.38
CA TYR A 222 -6.94 -7.81 4.71
C TYR A 222 -8.24 -8.60 4.51
N THR A 223 -8.19 -9.92 4.64
CA THR A 223 -9.33 -10.81 4.33
C THR A 223 -9.93 -11.48 5.56
N GLN A 224 -9.42 -11.17 6.77
CA GLN A 224 -9.94 -11.75 8.01
C GLN A 224 -11.40 -11.33 8.23
N THR A 225 -12.26 -12.31 8.38
CA THR A 225 -13.67 -12.18 8.79
C THR A 225 -13.94 -13.13 9.94
N PHE A 226 -15.02 -12.90 10.70
CA PHE A 226 -15.35 -13.73 11.86
C PHE A 226 -16.74 -14.33 11.68
N ASP A 227 -16.91 -15.57 12.09
CA ASP A 227 -18.23 -16.20 12.27
C ASP A 227 -18.87 -15.80 13.62
N GLU A 228 -20.04 -16.36 13.91
CA GLU A 228 -20.80 -16.10 15.14
C GLU A 228 -20.07 -16.57 16.40
N ASP A 229 -19.17 -17.54 16.29
CA ASP A 229 -18.36 -18.10 17.38
C ASP A 229 -17.03 -17.34 17.56
N GLY A 230 -16.77 -16.31 16.73
CA GLY A 230 -15.55 -15.51 16.77
C GLY A 230 -14.34 -16.19 16.16
N VAL A 231 -14.53 -17.25 15.39
CA VAL A 231 -13.47 -17.93 14.65
C VAL A 231 -13.21 -17.18 13.35
N ALA A 232 -11.93 -16.93 13.06
CA ALA A 232 -11.54 -16.22 11.86
C ALA A 232 -11.55 -17.09 10.61
N HIS A 233 -12.05 -16.51 9.53
CA HIS A 233 -12.05 -17.07 8.19
C HIS A 233 -11.36 -16.09 7.21
N TYR A 234 -10.74 -16.62 6.17
CA TYR A 234 -9.97 -15.88 5.18
C TYR A 234 -10.47 -16.28 3.79
N TYR A 235 -11.38 -15.50 3.26
CA TYR A 235 -11.94 -15.70 1.92
C TYR A 235 -11.28 -14.72 0.94
N GLY A 236 -10.48 -15.24 0.01
CA GLY A 236 -9.78 -14.45 -1.00
C GLY A 236 -9.65 -15.19 -2.31
#